data_f0bfa8b0914aba9b5a542d31c872a8b0
#
_entry.id   f0bfa8b0914aba9b5a542d31c872a8b0
#
_cell.length_a   1.000
_cell.length_b   1.000
_cell.length_c   1.000
_cell.angle_alpha   90.00
_cell.angle_beta   90.00
_cell.angle_gamma   90.00
#
_symmetry.space_group_name_H-M   'P 1'
#
loop_
_entity.id
_entity.type
_entity.pdbx_description
1 polymer ?
#
loop_
_entity_poly.entity_id
_entity_poly.type
_entity_poly.pdbx_seq_one_letter_code
_entity_poly.pdbx_strand_id
1 'polypeptide(L)'
;WSSPTKKAARVVGEVLGKFHPHGDRAAYLTIVRMAQDFSMRYPLIYGQGNFGSIDGDSAAAMRYTEVKLMKIAEEMLADLHEDTVDFVPNFDNSEVEPVVLPTRLPELLVNGSSGIAVGMATNIPPHNLRETIDACVHALEHPDCSVDDLIALISAPDFPTGGIVYGLSGVYE
;
A
#
# COMPACT_ATOMS: atom_id res chain seq x y z
N TRP A 1 -4.00 -13.56 7.02
CA TRP A 1 -5.30 -13.38 6.34
C TRP A 1 -6.33 -14.43 6.79
N SER A 2 -5.90 -15.58 7.24
CA SER A 2 -6.77 -16.68 7.75
C SER A 2 -7.37 -16.40 9.13
N SER A 3 -6.85 -15.42 9.87
CA SER A 3 -7.36 -15.05 11.19
C SER A 3 -8.73 -14.36 11.11
N PRO A 4 -9.54 -14.44 12.17
CA PRO A 4 -10.80 -13.69 12.25
C PRO A 4 -10.54 -12.18 12.23
N THR A 5 -11.54 -11.41 11.80
CA THR A 5 -11.50 -9.95 11.87
C THR A 5 -11.43 -9.45 13.31
N LYS A 6 -10.84 -8.27 13.49
CA LYS A 6 -10.81 -7.54 14.76
C LYS A 6 -11.48 -6.17 14.59
N LYS A 7 -12.07 -5.63 15.64
CA LYS A 7 -12.59 -4.27 15.63
C LYS A 7 -11.49 -3.28 15.21
N ALA A 8 -11.79 -2.40 14.26
CA ALA A 8 -10.84 -1.40 13.79
C ALA A 8 -10.34 -0.51 14.95
N ALA A 9 -11.20 -0.18 15.91
CA ALA A 9 -10.83 0.56 17.11
C ALA A 9 -9.73 -0.10 17.93
N ARG A 10 -9.72 -1.44 18.00
CA ARG A 10 -8.65 -2.18 18.68
C ARG A 10 -7.32 -2.05 17.97
N VAL A 11 -7.32 -2.19 16.64
CA VAL A 11 -6.11 -2.05 15.82
C VAL A 11 -5.55 -0.63 15.92
N VAL A 12 -6.42 0.38 15.81
CA VAL A 12 -6.03 1.78 15.99
C VAL A 12 -5.39 2.00 17.36
N GLY A 13 -6.00 1.48 18.42
CA GLY A 13 -5.46 1.62 19.80
C GLY A 13 -4.07 0.99 19.95
N GLU A 14 -3.83 -0.19 19.37
CA GLU A 14 -2.52 -0.84 19.39
C GLU A 14 -1.46 -0.03 18.61
N VAL A 15 -1.83 0.50 17.43
CA VAL A 15 -0.92 1.34 16.62
C VAL A 15 -0.54 2.61 17.37
N LEU A 16 -1.51 3.32 17.95
CA LEU A 16 -1.24 4.54 18.71
C LEU A 16 -0.44 4.29 19.97
N GLY A 17 -0.73 3.19 20.66
CA GLY A 17 -0.07 2.87 21.93
C GLY A 17 1.37 2.41 21.76
N LYS A 18 1.73 1.80 20.62
CA LYS A 18 3.03 1.16 20.44
C LYS A 18 3.94 1.85 19.41
N PHE A 19 3.38 2.39 18.33
CA PHE A 19 4.19 2.77 17.17
C PHE A 19 3.96 4.22 16.70
N HIS A 20 2.75 4.76 16.85
CA HIS A 20 2.40 6.03 16.22
C HIS A 20 1.54 6.92 17.14
N PRO A 21 2.15 7.66 18.08
CA PRO A 21 1.45 8.44 19.11
C PRO A 21 0.86 9.74 18.55
N HIS A 22 0.01 9.65 17.54
CA HIS A 22 -0.72 10.74 16.90
C HIS A 22 -2.23 10.55 17.02
N GLY A 23 -3.01 11.31 16.28
CA GLY A 23 -4.48 11.24 16.36
C GLY A 23 -5.06 9.90 15.83
N ASP A 24 -6.04 9.36 16.55
CA ASP A 24 -6.74 8.12 16.19
C ASP A 24 -7.44 8.21 14.82
N ARG A 25 -7.96 9.41 14.49
CA ARG A 25 -8.61 9.65 13.21
C ARG A 25 -7.68 9.42 12.03
N ALA A 26 -6.42 9.88 12.12
CA ALA A 26 -5.44 9.69 11.04
C ALA A 26 -5.11 8.21 10.83
N ALA A 27 -4.86 7.47 11.93
CA ALA A 27 -4.63 6.03 11.87
C ALA A 27 -5.84 5.28 11.29
N TYR A 28 -7.06 5.62 11.72
CA TYR A 28 -8.28 5.00 11.20
C TYR A 28 -8.50 5.28 9.71
N LEU A 29 -8.34 6.53 9.27
CA LEU A 29 -8.49 6.88 7.85
C LEU A 29 -7.47 6.17 6.95
N THR A 30 -6.27 5.90 7.46
CA THR A 30 -5.27 5.09 6.75
C THR A 30 -5.76 3.65 6.59
N ILE A 31 -6.30 3.04 7.65
CA ILE A 31 -6.92 1.71 7.58
C ILE A 31 -8.08 1.69 6.59
N VAL A 32 -8.96 2.71 6.63
CA VAL A 32 -10.09 2.85 5.72
C VAL A 32 -9.61 2.88 4.27
N ARG A 33 -8.61 3.70 3.95
CA ARG A 33 -8.05 3.80 2.59
C ARG A 33 -7.50 2.46 2.11
N MET A 34 -6.76 1.75 2.94
CA MET A 34 -6.19 0.43 2.59
C MET A 34 -7.25 -0.66 2.39
N ALA A 35 -8.47 -0.46 2.87
CA ALA A 35 -9.60 -1.38 2.69
C ALA A 35 -10.52 -1.01 1.53
N GLN A 36 -10.37 0.17 0.94
CA GLN A 36 -11.23 0.65 -0.16
C GLN A 36 -10.72 0.15 -1.52
N ASP A 37 -11.53 -0.64 -2.20
CA ASP A 37 -11.23 -1.17 -3.54
C ASP A 37 -11.25 -0.10 -4.65
N PHE A 38 -11.87 1.05 -4.38
CA PHE A 38 -11.84 2.22 -5.26
C PHE A 38 -10.67 3.18 -4.99
N SER A 39 -9.94 3.01 -3.86
CA SER A 39 -8.76 3.80 -3.50
C SER A 39 -7.45 3.08 -3.74
N MET A 40 -7.44 1.76 -3.60
CA MET A 40 -6.27 0.91 -3.76
C MET A 40 -6.49 -0.08 -4.89
N ARG A 41 -5.56 -0.17 -5.83
CA ARG A 41 -5.62 -1.17 -6.90
C ARG A 41 -5.58 -2.60 -6.35
N TYR A 42 -4.77 -2.79 -5.31
CA TYR A 42 -4.66 -4.04 -4.55
C TYR A 42 -4.81 -3.74 -3.06
N PRO A 43 -6.04 -3.79 -2.51
CA PRO A 43 -6.27 -3.51 -1.11
C PRO A 43 -5.42 -4.39 -0.19
N LEU A 44 -4.85 -3.78 0.85
CA LEU A 44 -3.99 -4.45 1.83
C LEU A 44 -4.76 -4.93 3.05
N ILE A 45 -5.94 -4.35 3.27
CA ILE A 45 -6.82 -4.66 4.39
C ILE A 45 -8.16 -5.15 3.86
N TYR A 46 -8.63 -6.26 4.41
CA TYR A 46 -10.02 -6.69 4.30
C TYR A 46 -10.85 -5.95 5.34
N GLY A 47 -11.86 -5.23 4.89
CA GLY A 47 -12.80 -4.52 5.73
C GLY A 47 -14.17 -5.17 5.77
N GLN A 48 -14.76 -5.26 6.97
CA GLN A 48 -16.15 -5.69 7.18
C GLN A 48 -16.95 -4.55 7.79
N GLY A 49 -18.01 -4.15 7.12
CA GLY A 49 -18.86 -3.01 7.48
C GLY A 49 -18.82 -1.93 6.41
N ASN A 50 -19.18 -0.70 6.78
CA ASN A 50 -19.19 0.45 5.88
C ASN A 50 -17.83 1.16 5.90
N PHE A 51 -17.09 1.07 4.79
CA PHE A 51 -15.81 1.75 4.55
C PHE A 51 -15.92 2.95 3.59
N GLY A 52 -17.11 3.50 3.44
CA GLY A 52 -17.37 4.62 2.54
C GLY A 52 -17.69 4.18 1.11
N SER A 53 -17.82 5.15 0.22
CA SER A 53 -18.09 4.94 -1.20
C SER A 53 -17.28 5.88 -2.07
N ILE A 54 -17.18 5.56 -3.36
CA ILE A 54 -16.55 6.43 -4.37
C ILE A 54 -17.29 7.77 -4.51
N ASP A 55 -18.58 7.82 -4.16
CA ASP A 55 -19.41 9.02 -4.20
C ASP A 55 -19.14 9.98 -3.02
N GLY A 56 -18.20 9.63 -2.14
CA GLY A 56 -17.76 10.50 -1.04
C GLY A 56 -18.41 10.21 0.31
N ASP A 57 -19.20 9.14 0.43
CA ASP A 57 -19.71 8.72 1.73
C ASP A 57 -18.58 8.36 2.67
N SER A 58 -18.67 8.82 3.91
CA SER A 58 -17.68 8.51 4.94
C SER A 58 -17.83 7.08 5.44
N ALA A 59 -16.71 6.47 5.85
CA ALA A 59 -16.73 5.21 6.57
C ALA A 59 -17.49 5.36 7.91
N ALA A 60 -18.08 4.27 8.37
CA ALA A 60 -18.63 4.19 9.73
C ALA A 60 -17.54 4.39 10.77
N ALA A 61 -17.90 4.77 11.99
CA ALA A 61 -16.93 4.92 13.08
C ALA A 61 -16.21 3.60 13.38
N MET A 62 -14.94 3.67 13.79
CA MET A 62 -14.04 2.51 13.99
C MET A 62 -14.55 1.48 15.00
N ARG A 63 -15.49 1.85 15.89
CA ARG A 63 -16.14 0.93 16.83
C ARG A 63 -17.09 -0.04 16.15
N TYR A 64 -17.56 0.26 14.94
CA TYR A 64 -18.50 -0.58 14.18
C TYR A 64 -17.81 -1.46 13.13
N THR A 65 -16.71 -0.99 12.56
CA THR A 65 -16.00 -1.71 11.48
C THR A 65 -15.04 -2.76 12.03
N GLU A 66 -14.81 -3.79 11.23
CA GLU A 66 -13.85 -4.84 11.52
C GLU A 66 -12.86 -5.00 10.38
N VAL A 67 -11.63 -5.38 10.72
CA VAL A 67 -10.53 -5.45 9.75
C VAL A 67 -9.64 -6.68 10.00
N LYS A 68 -8.98 -7.11 8.94
CA LYS A 68 -7.85 -8.03 8.95
C LYS A 68 -6.95 -7.78 7.74
N LEU A 69 -5.74 -8.31 7.75
CA LEU A 69 -4.86 -8.24 6.59
C LEU A 69 -5.42 -9.04 5.41
N MET A 70 -5.26 -8.51 4.20
CA MET A 70 -5.40 -9.28 2.98
C MET A 70 -4.20 -10.22 2.79
N LYS A 71 -4.37 -11.26 1.99
CA LYS A 71 -3.29 -12.21 1.71
C LYS A 71 -2.06 -11.53 1.12
N ILE A 72 -2.25 -10.57 0.22
CA ILE A 72 -1.15 -9.82 -0.41
C ILE A 72 -0.33 -9.01 0.61
N ALA A 73 -0.94 -8.53 1.69
CA ALA A 73 -0.23 -7.79 2.73
C ALA A 73 0.74 -8.68 3.53
N GLU A 74 0.52 -10.00 3.57
CA GLU A 74 1.45 -10.94 4.21
C GLU A 74 2.79 -11.02 3.48
N GLU A 75 2.79 -10.82 2.16
CA GLU A 75 4.02 -10.78 1.35
C GLU A 75 4.89 -9.55 1.64
N MET A 76 4.29 -8.47 2.14
CA MET A 76 5.03 -7.28 2.59
C MET A 76 5.75 -7.50 3.92
N LEU A 77 5.31 -8.46 4.71
CA LEU A 77 5.78 -8.74 6.06
C LEU A 77 6.56 -10.06 6.17
N ALA A 78 6.59 -10.86 5.09
CA ALA A 78 7.08 -12.24 5.13
C ALA A 78 8.54 -12.35 5.62
N ASP A 79 9.40 -11.41 5.25
CA ASP A 79 10.83 -11.42 5.59
C ASP A 79 11.18 -10.51 6.78
N LEU A 80 10.18 -10.06 7.55
CA LEU A 80 10.37 -9.12 8.66
C LEU A 80 11.32 -9.66 9.76
N HIS A 81 11.40 -10.98 9.91
CA HIS A 81 12.25 -11.64 10.92
C HIS A 81 13.54 -12.24 10.34
N GLU A 82 13.86 -11.94 9.07
CA GLU A 82 15.01 -12.51 8.36
C GLU A 82 16.25 -11.60 8.35
N ASP A 83 16.28 -10.59 9.21
CA ASP A 83 17.40 -9.63 9.32
C ASP A 83 17.74 -8.93 7.99
N THR A 84 16.72 -8.60 7.21
CA THR A 84 16.85 -7.97 5.89
C THR A 84 16.73 -6.46 5.90
N VAL A 85 16.25 -5.88 7.01
CA VAL A 85 16.07 -4.44 7.22
C VAL A 85 16.50 -4.04 8.63
N ASP A 86 16.89 -2.79 8.78
CA ASP A 86 17.24 -2.24 10.08
C ASP A 86 16.00 -1.99 10.94
N PHE A 87 16.16 -2.14 12.25
CA PHE A 87 15.16 -1.84 13.26
C PHE A 87 15.62 -0.70 14.16
N VAL A 88 14.68 0.13 14.56
CA VAL A 88 14.90 1.24 15.50
C VAL A 88 13.92 1.13 16.66
N PRO A 89 14.26 1.65 17.85
CA PRO A 89 13.29 1.75 18.93
C PRO A 89 12.10 2.62 18.53
N ASN A 90 10.91 2.26 19.01
CA ASN A 90 9.73 3.10 18.92
C ASN A 90 9.88 4.38 19.78
N PHE A 91 8.85 5.23 19.81
CA PHE A 91 8.87 6.54 20.46
C PHE A 91 9.18 6.52 21.98
N ASP A 92 8.89 5.43 22.69
CA ASP A 92 9.12 5.30 24.14
C ASP A 92 10.14 4.20 24.51
N ASN A 93 10.80 3.61 23.52
CA ASN A 93 11.78 2.52 23.65
C ASN A 93 11.20 1.20 24.23
N SER A 94 9.89 1.01 24.21
CA SER A 94 9.25 -0.21 24.70
C SER A 94 9.19 -1.32 23.65
N GLU A 95 9.25 -0.96 22.37
CA GLU A 95 9.18 -1.86 21.22
C GLU A 95 10.25 -1.46 20.19
N VAL A 96 10.43 -2.30 19.18
CA VAL A 96 11.24 -1.97 17.99
C VAL A 96 10.38 -2.02 16.75
N GLU A 97 10.71 -1.17 15.78
CA GLU A 97 9.99 -1.09 14.51
C GLU A 97 10.98 -1.09 13.32
N PRO A 98 10.62 -1.67 12.18
CA PRO A 98 11.48 -1.66 11.01
C PRO A 98 11.53 -0.25 10.40
N VAL A 99 12.71 0.17 9.94
CA VAL A 99 12.89 1.44 9.23
C VAL A 99 12.12 1.47 7.92
N VAL A 100 12.09 0.31 7.24
CA VAL A 100 11.28 0.05 6.02
C VAL A 100 10.74 -1.37 6.07
N LEU A 101 9.63 -1.64 5.38
CA LEU A 101 9.12 -3.01 5.27
C LEU A 101 9.94 -3.78 4.23
N PRO A 102 10.34 -5.05 4.53
CA PRO A 102 11.05 -5.93 3.60
C PRO A 102 10.09 -6.57 2.60
N THR A 103 9.39 -5.75 1.84
CA THR A 103 8.35 -6.24 0.93
C THR A 103 8.92 -7.08 -0.21
N ARG A 104 8.25 -8.18 -0.52
CA ARG A 104 8.54 -9.03 -1.69
C ARG A 104 7.87 -8.53 -2.97
N LEU A 105 7.03 -7.51 -2.85
CA LEU A 105 6.29 -6.94 -3.97
C LEU A 105 6.76 -5.50 -4.22
N PRO A 106 6.81 -5.03 -5.46
CA PRO A 106 7.14 -3.66 -5.80
C PRO A 106 5.96 -2.72 -5.51
N GLU A 107 5.60 -2.58 -4.24
CA GLU A 107 4.39 -1.90 -3.76
C GLU A 107 4.29 -0.45 -4.24
N LEU A 108 5.44 0.24 -4.36
CA LEU A 108 5.49 1.62 -4.86
C LEU A 108 4.87 1.75 -6.26
N LEU A 109 5.06 0.77 -7.13
CA LEU A 109 4.48 0.76 -8.48
C LEU A 109 3.08 0.14 -8.48
N VAL A 110 2.86 -0.93 -7.73
CA VAL A 110 1.62 -1.71 -7.76
C VAL A 110 0.43 -0.92 -7.22
N ASN A 111 0.57 -0.23 -6.10
CA ASN A 111 -0.46 0.64 -5.53
C ASN A 111 -0.19 2.14 -5.72
N GLY A 112 0.99 2.49 -6.23
CA GLY A 112 1.38 3.88 -6.38
C GLY A 112 1.66 4.57 -5.06
N SER A 113 1.89 5.88 -5.13
CA SER A 113 2.10 6.73 -3.97
C SER A 113 1.62 8.15 -4.28
N SER A 114 1.01 8.80 -3.30
CA SER A 114 0.62 10.21 -3.40
C SER A 114 0.85 10.88 -2.05
N GLY A 115 1.54 12.02 -2.07
CA GLY A 115 1.80 12.75 -0.85
C GLY A 115 2.38 14.14 -1.11
N ILE A 116 2.19 15.03 -0.14
CA ILE A 116 2.68 16.40 -0.16
C ILE A 116 3.54 16.60 1.07
N ALA A 117 4.78 17.04 0.86
CA ALA A 117 5.71 17.41 1.91
C ALA A 117 6.18 18.86 1.72
N VAL A 118 6.95 19.36 2.68
CA VAL A 118 7.55 20.69 2.53
C VAL A 118 8.62 20.66 1.43
N GLY A 119 8.41 21.47 0.40
CA GLY A 119 9.35 21.60 -0.71
C GLY A 119 9.27 20.52 -1.79
N MET A 120 8.46 19.47 -1.63
CA MET A 120 8.28 18.42 -2.63
C MET A 120 6.93 17.73 -2.53
N ALA A 121 6.52 17.08 -3.62
CA ALA A 121 5.35 16.21 -3.67
C ALA A 121 5.65 14.97 -4.49
N THR A 122 4.91 13.90 -4.26
CA THR A 122 4.95 12.69 -5.09
C THR A 122 3.55 12.32 -5.56
N ASN A 123 3.46 11.79 -6.76
CA ASN A 123 2.22 11.25 -7.31
C ASN A 123 2.56 10.16 -8.34
N ILE A 124 2.61 8.93 -7.87
CA ILE A 124 2.89 7.74 -8.68
C ILE A 124 1.58 6.98 -8.83
N PRO A 125 1.08 6.77 -10.06
CA PRO A 125 -0.13 5.99 -10.28
C PRO A 125 0.10 4.50 -9.99
N PRO A 126 -0.95 3.74 -9.70
CA PRO A 126 -0.87 2.29 -9.56
C PRO A 126 -0.68 1.60 -10.91
N HIS A 127 -0.09 0.38 -10.89
CA HIS A 127 0.20 -0.42 -12.08
C HIS A 127 -0.25 -1.87 -11.88
N ASN A 128 -0.41 -2.60 -12.98
CA ASN A 128 -0.79 -4.00 -12.96
C ASN A 128 0.32 -4.85 -12.32
N LEU A 129 -0.05 -5.71 -11.36
CA LEU A 129 0.89 -6.53 -10.60
C LEU A 129 1.71 -7.46 -11.50
N ARG A 130 1.07 -8.13 -12.47
CA ARG A 130 1.74 -9.06 -13.38
C ARG A 130 2.76 -8.31 -14.24
N GLU A 131 2.34 -7.23 -14.91
CA GLU A 131 3.20 -6.40 -15.74
C GLU A 131 4.40 -5.87 -14.94
N THR A 132 4.17 -5.43 -13.71
CA THR A 132 5.24 -4.93 -12.83
C THR A 132 6.21 -6.04 -12.44
N ILE A 133 5.72 -7.23 -12.12
CA ILE A 133 6.58 -8.40 -11.82
C ILE A 133 7.37 -8.81 -13.06
N ASP A 134 6.75 -8.87 -14.23
CA ASP A 134 7.43 -9.21 -15.48
C ASP A 134 8.56 -8.21 -15.79
N ALA A 135 8.33 -6.92 -15.55
CA ALA A 135 9.37 -5.89 -15.68
C ALA A 135 10.49 -6.05 -14.64
N CYS A 136 10.17 -6.40 -13.39
CA CYS A 136 11.19 -6.70 -12.37
C CYS A 136 12.07 -7.88 -12.78
N VAL A 137 11.46 -8.97 -13.26
CA VAL A 137 12.19 -10.16 -13.74
C VAL A 137 13.09 -9.78 -14.92
N HIS A 138 12.54 -9.02 -15.89
CA HIS A 138 13.33 -8.55 -17.03
C HIS A 138 14.53 -7.71 -16.60
N ALA A 139 14.36 -6.77 -15.68
CA ALA A 139 15.44 -5.94 -15.17
C ALA A 139 16.53 -6.73 -14.43
N LEU A 140 16.15 -7.82 -13.74
CA LEU A 140 17.09 -8.71 -13.07
C LEU A 140 17.89 -9.56 -14.07
N GLU A 141 17.25 -10.04 -15.14
CA GLU A 141 17.89 -10.83 -16.19
C GLU A 141 18.72 -9.97 -17.14
N HIS A 142 18.35 -8.69 -17.31
CA HIS A 142 18.98 -7.73 -18.19
C HIS A 142 19.32 -6.45 -17.44
N PRO A 143 20.39 -6.41 -16.61
CA PRO A 143 20.71 -5.24 -15.78
C PRO A 143 20.96 -3.94 -16.55
N ASP A 144 21.31 -4.03 -17.84
CA ASP A 144 21.55 -2.91 -18.73
C ASP A 144 20.33 -2.54 -19.60
N CYS A 145 19.12 -3.08 -19.28
CA CYS A 145 17.90 -2.75 -20.02
C CYS A 145 17.57 -1.26 -19.91
N SER A 146 17.01 -0.72 -20.98
CA SER A 146 16.59 0.67 -21.03
C SER A 146 15.23 0.88 -20.34
N VAL A 147 14.89 2.14 -20.08
CA VAL A 147 13.53 2.50 -19.61
C VAL A 147 12.48 2.12 -20.65
N ASP A 148 12.79 2.26 -21.93
CA ASP A 148 11.88 1.90 -23.03
C ASP A 148 11.55 0.40 -23.03
N ASP A 149 12.51 -0.46 -22.70
CA ASP A 149 12.26 -1.91 -22.55
C ASP A 149 11.29 -2.19 -21.41
N LEU A 150 11.38 -1.43 -20.32
CA LEU A 150 10.45 -1.56 -19.18
C LEU A 150 9.06 -0.99 -19.50
N ILE A 151 8.97 0.13 -20.23
CA ILE A 151 7.69 0.69 -20.70
C ILE A 151 6.96 -0.29 -21.63
N ALA A 152 7.69 -1.08 -22.41
CA ALA A 152 7.08 -2.10 -23.25
C ALA A 152 6.39 -3.22 -22.43
N LEU A 153 6.82 -3.43 -21.19
CA LEU A 153 6.25 -4.41 -20.28
C LEU A 153 5.18 -3.81 -19.37
N ILE A 154 5.38 -2.57 -18.88
CA ILE A 154 4.40 -1.81 -18.09
C ILE A 154 3.87 -0.69 -18.98
N SER A 155 2.86 -1.00 -19.79
CA SER A 155 2.43 -0.09 -20.86
C SER A 155 1.73 1.17 -20.36
N ALA A 156 1.04 1.12 -19.22
CA ALA A 156 0.27 2.25 -18.69
C ALA A 156 -0.15 2.02 -17.23
N PRO A 157 -0.57 3.08 -16.51
CA PRO A 157 -1.20 2.95 -15.22
C PRO A 157 -2.43 2.02 -15.23
N ASP A 158 -2.64 1.32 -14.13
CA ASP A 158 -3.79 0.43 -13.89
C ASP A 158 -4.58 0.92 -12.67
N PHE A 159 -5.58 1.76 -12.90
CA PHE A 159 -6.34 2.40 -11.83
C PHE A 159 -7.37 1.46 -11.18
N PRO A 160 -7.66 1.62 -9.87
CA PRO A 160 -8.64 0.80 -9.13
C PRO A 160 -10.02 0.76 -9.79
N THR A 161 -10.46 1.89 -10.36
CA THR A 161 -11.78 2.03 -11.00
C THR A 161 -11.71 1.86 -12.52
N GLY A 162 -10.58 1.41 -13.03
CA GLY A 162 -10.34 1.22 -14.45
C GLY A 162 -10.09 2.52 -15.19
N GLY A 163 -10.13 2.44 -16.52
CA GLY A 163 -9.92 3.58 -17.41
C GLY A 163 -9.59 3.12 -18.82
N ILE A 164 -9.54 4.05 -19.74
CA ILE A 164 -9.13 3.83 -21.13
C ILE A 164 -7.91 4.71 -21.40
N VAL A 165 -6.80 4.08 -21.77
CA VAL A 165 -5.59 4.78 -22.22
C VAL A 165 -5.70 5.02 -23.72
N TYR A 166 -5.69 6.28 -24.11
CA TYR A 166 -5.81 6.68 -25.52
C TYR A 166 -4.45 7.06 -26.11
N GLY A 167 -3.76 6.10 -26.67
CA GLY A 167 -2.37 6.25 -27.13
C GLY A 167 -1.35 6.11 -26.01
N LEU A 168 -0.09 5.91 -26.37
CA LEU A 168 1.00 5.70 -25.40
C LEU A 168 2.04 6.82 -25.43
N SER A 169 1.89 7.86 -26.29
CA SER A 169 2.90 8.92 -26.42
C SER A 169 3.19 9.63 -25.09
N GLY A 170 2.19 9.87 -24.26
CA GLY A 170 2.37 10.50 -22.96
C GLY A 170 3.03 9.61 -21.89
N VAL A 171 3.27 8.32 -22.18
CA VAL A 171 4.04 7.44 -21.29
C VAL A 171 5.54 7.58 -21.53
N TYR A 172 5.92 7.99 -22.74
CA TYR A 172 7.32 8.21 -23.16
C TYR A 172 7.83 9.64 -22.90
N GLU A 173 6.96 10.56 -22.46
CA GLU A 173 7.30 11.95 -22.08
C GLU A 173 7.66 12.06 -20.59
#